data_66de1756261d5f869157f112c9690bac
#
_entry.id   66de1756261d5f869157f112c9690bac
#
_cell.length_a   1.000
_cell.length_b   1.000
_cell.length_c   1.000
_cell.angle_alpha   90.00
_cell.angle_beta   90.00
_cell.angle_gamma   90.00
#
_symmetry.space_group_name_H-M   'P 1'
#
loop_
_entity.id
_entity.type
_entity.pdbx_description
1 polymer ?
#
loop_
_entity_poly.entity_id
_entity_poly.type
_entity_poly.pdbx_seq_one_letter_code
_entity_poly.pdbx_strand_id
1 'polypeptide(L)'
;MLLTAWQIRADQTCQTPFSKVSLLPRKRQVNKLELKFQRDFFKLGDNSTPLSSQDCLVAVMIAISASDEDIRTAELVTIQSIVNHLPIFSDYDVDRIKTVAAMVLDLLSEVDGLDALFGLIRESLPKGLNETAYVIACDVAAADGKLRQEELRMLQEIRYELDLDRLHGAAIEMAARARFRKLN
;
A
#
# COMPACT_ATOMS: atom_id res chain seq x y z
N MET A 1 17.06 14.00 -12.59
CA MET A 1 16.30 14.69 -11.54
C MET A 1 15.68 13.74 -10.50
N LEU A 2 15.51 12.46 -10.78
CA LEU A 2 15.03 11.45 -9.80
C LEU A 2 16.00 11.16 -8.63
N LEU A 3 17.27 11.50 -8.79
CA LEU A 3 18.30 11.32 -7.75
C LEU A 3 18.05 12.19 -6.49
N THR A 4 17.35 13.31 -6.61
CA THR A 4 17.19 14.28 -5.51
C THR A 4 16.13 13.86 -4.48
N ALA A 5 15.01 13.25 -4.90
CA ALA A 5 13.95 12.88 -3.96
C ALA A 5 14.35 11.72 -3.03
N TRP A 6 15.12 10.75 -3.55
CA TRP A 6 15.65 9.65 -2.74
C TRP A 6 16.91 10.03 -1.95
N GLN A 7 17.72 10.95 -2.44
CA GLN A 7 18.95 11.42 -1.79
C GLN A 7 18.64 12.35 -0.60
N ILE A 8 17.63 13.22 -0.73
CA ILE A 8 17.20 14.12 0.35
C ILE A 8 16.72 13.34 1.57
N ARG A 9 16.19 12.13 1.37
CA ARG A 9 15.70 11.31 2.47
C ARG A 9 16.82 10.62 3.28
N ALA A 10 17.96 10.32 2.66
CA ALA A 10 19.12 9.76 3.36
C ALA A 10 19.74 10.77 4.34
N ASP A 11 19.69 12.06 3.98
CA ASP A 11 20.32 13.12 4.78
C ASP A 11 19.40 13.70 5.89
N GLN A 12 18.07 13.61 5.75
CA GLN A 12 17.14 14.17 6.74
C GLN A 12 16.85 13.25 7.94
N THR A 13 17.27 11.99 7.91
CA THR A 13 17.04 11.06 9.03
C THR A 13 18.05 11.18 10.17
N CYS A 14 19.01 12.10 10.10
CA CYS A 14 20.10 12.19 11.09
C CYS A 14 19.94 13.33 12.14
N GLN A 15 18.89 14.15 12.10
CA GLN A 15 18.76 15.29 13.01
C GLN A 15 17.34 15.54 13.54
N THR A 16 16.75 14.59 14.27
CA THR A 16 15.69 14.94 15.21
C THR A 16 15.92 14.26 16.55
N PRO A 17 15.92 15.00 17.68
CA PRO A 17 16.09 14.40 18.98
C PRO A 17 14.90 13.51 19.31
N PHE A 18 15.19 12.30 19.74
CA PHE A 18 14.26 11.32 20.28
C PHE A 18 13.44 11.96 21.42
N SER A 19 12.28 12.50 21.15
CA SER A 19 11.26 12.68 22.17
C SER A 19 10.53 11.36 22.32
N LYS A 20 10.62 10.80 23.51
CA LYS A 20 9.93 9.57 23.96
C LYS A 20 8.45 9.65 23.65
N VAL A 21 8.01 9.14 22.52
CA VAL A 21 6.61 8.78 22.31
C VAL A 21 6.40 7.44 22.99
N SER A 22 5.59 7.43 24.01
CA SER A 22 5.28 6.27 24.86
C SER A 22 4.80 5.10 24.01
N LEU A 23 5.57 4.01 24.03
CA LEU A 23 5.22 2.67 23.56
C LEU A 23 4.12 2.06 24.45
N LEU A 24 2.92 2.64 24.44
CA LEU A 24 1.75 1.94 24.91
C LEU A 24 1.01 1.41 23.68
N PRO A 25 0.70 0.10 23.63
CA PRO A 25 -0.14 -0.42 22.54
C PRO A 25 -1.46 0.32 22.59
N ARG A 26 -1.76 1.13 21.57
CA ARG A 26 -3.09 1.71 21.39
C ARG A 26 -4.09 0.56 21.44
N LYS A 27 -4.91 0.51 22.48
CA LYS A 27 -6.06 -0.39 22.54
C LYS A 27 -6.90 -0.10 21.30
N ARG A 28 -6.93 -1.07 20.42
CA ARG A 28 -7.66 -1.04 19.16
C ARG A 28 -9.13 -0.83 19.46
N GLN A 29 -9.64 0.38 19.25
CA GLN A 29 -11.08 0.57 19.06
C GLN A 29 -11.35 0.19 17.60
N VAL A 30 -12.04 -0.91 17.38
CA VAL A 30 -12.55 -1.28 16.05
C VAL A 30 -13.36 -0.09 15.56
N ASN A 31 -12.90 0.55 14.48
CA ASN A 31 -13.54 1.74 13.97
C ASN A 31 -14.93 1.35 13.42
N LYS A 32 -15.94 2.18 13.71
CA LYS A 32 -17.31 1.98 13.23
C LYS A 32 -17.37 1.90 11.69
N LEU A 33 -16.43 2.55 11.01
CA LEU A 33 -16.21 2.47 9.57
C LEU A 33 -15.72 1.09 9.13
N GLU A 34 -14.75 0.49 9.79
CA GLU A 34 -14.29 -0.89 9.51
C GLU A 34 -15.47 -1.88 9.57
N LEU A 35 -16.30 -1.76 10.60
CA LEU A 35 -17.50 -2.61 10.74
C LEU A 35 -18.56 -2.33 9.69
N LYS A 36 -18.72 -1.07 9.26
CA LYS A 36 -19.64 -0.70 8.19
C LYS A 36 -19.16 -1.31 6.87
N PHE A 37 -17.88 -1.11 6.54
CA PHE A 37 -17.29 -1.61 5.30
C PHE A 37 -17.22 -3.13 5.22
N GLN A 38 -16.83 -3.81 6.30
CA GLN A 38 -16.96 -5.28 6.35
C GLN A 38 -18.39 -5.72 6.06
N ARG A 39 -19.38 -5.00 6.56
CA ARG A 39 -20.81 -5.30 6.35
C ARG A 39 -21.28 -4.98 4.93
N ASP A 40 -20.81 -3.88 4.36
CA ASP A 40 -21.23 -3.41 3.03
C ASP A 40 -20.48 -4.17 1.93
N PHE A 41 -19.20 -4.51 2.13
CA PHE A 41 -18.45 -5.43 1.28
C PHE A 41 -19.08 -6.82 1.26
N PHE A 42 -19.59 -7.26 2.41
CA PHE A 42 -20.35 -8.50 2.56
C PHE A 42 -21.69 -8.49 1.78
N LYS A 43 -22.24 -7.30 1.49
CA LYS A 43 -23.50 -7.14 0.75
C LYS A 43 -23.31 -6.97 -0.77
N LEU A 44 -22.13 -6.55 -1.23
CA LEU A 44 -21.85 -6.26 -2.64
C LEU A 44 -21.43 -7.49 -3.46
N GLY A 45 -21.06 -8.58 -2.83
CA GLY A 45 -20.72 -9.84 -3.49
C GLY A 45 -21.63 -10.97 -3.03
N ASP A 46 -22.20 -11.70 -3.97
CA ASP A 46 -23.00 -12.92 -3.74
C ASP A 46 -22.15 -14.09 -3.14
N ASN A 47 -20.94 -13.78 -2.64
CA ASN A 47 -20.08 -14.66 -1.89
C ASN A 47 -19.47 -13.92 -0.70
N SER A 48 -19.91 -14.31 0.48
CA SER A 48 -19.53 -13.89 1.83
C SER A 48 -18.06 -14.22 2.20
N THR A 49 -17.09 -13.87 1.35
CA THR A 49 -15.68 -14.11 1.66
C THR A 49 -15.05 -12.85 2.26
N PRO A 50 -14.42 -12.95 3.43
CA PRO A 50 -13.59 -11.88 3.97
C PRO A 50 -12.49 -11.53 2.95
N LEU A 51 -11.90 -10.32 3.05
CA LEU A 51 -10.76 -9.92 2.25
C LEU A 51 -9.69 -11.01 2.28
N SER A 52 -9.37 -11.56 1.11
CA SER A 52 -8.26 -12.50 1.00
C SER A 52 -6.93 -11.77 1.17
N SER A 53 -5.86 -12.49 1.49
CA SER A 53 -4.52 -11.90 1.53
C SER A 53 -4.13 -11.28 0.19
N GLN A 54 -4.58 -11.86 -0.91
CA GLN A 54 -4.38 -11.34 -2.27
C GLN A 54 -5.17 -10.04 -2.49
N ASP A 55 -6.44 -9.97 -2.00
CA ASP A 55 -7.20 -8.72 -2.04
C ASP A 55 -6.52 -7.60 -1.25
N CYS A 56 -5.89 -7.91 -0.10
CA CYS A 56 -5.11 -6.93 0.67
C CYS A 56 -3.90 -6.41 -0.12
N LEU A 57 -3.20 -7.28 -0.84
CA LEU A 57 -2.09 -6.89 -1.70
C LEU A 57 -2.57 -5.98 -2.84
N VAL A 58 -3.70 -6.32 -3.48
CA VAL A 58 -4.31 -5.46 -4.50
C VAL A 58 -4.76 -4.12 -3.90
N ALA A 59 -5.35 -4.13 -2.71
CA ALA A 59 -5.78 -2.92 -2.02
C ALA A 59 -4.61 -1.95 -1.73
N VAL A 60 -3.45 -2.48 -1.32
CA VAL A 60 -2.23 -1.68 -1.15
C VAL A 60 -1.77 -1.05 -2.46
N MET A 61 -1.81 -1.80 -3.57
CA MET A 61 -1.44 -1.27 -4.90
C MET A 61 -2.39 -0.17 -5.37
N ILE A 62 -3.70 -0.34 -5.15
CA ILE A 62 -4.69 0.69 -5.49
C ILE A 62 -4.52 1.93 -4.60
N ALA A 63 -4.27 1.75 -3.29
CA ALA A 63 -4.08 2.87 -2.37
C ALA A 63 -2.89 3.76 -2.77
N ILE A 64 -1.78 3.17 -3.21
CA ILE A 64 -0.63 3.95 -3.69
C ILE A 64 -0.93 4.68 -5.00
N SER A 65 -1.66 4.05 -5.93
CA SER A 65 -2.08 4.68 -7.20
C SER A 65 -3.08 5.81 -7.00
N ALA A 66 -3.91 5.74 -5.95
CA ALA A 66 -4.92 6.76 -5.65
C ALA A 66 -4.38 7.91 -4.79
N SER A 67 -3.11 7.89 -4.41
CA SER A 67 -2.55 8.86 -3.45
C SER A 67 -2.45 10.30 -3.97
N ASP A 68 -2.45 10.50 -5.29
CA ASP A 68 -2.34 11.80 -5.94
C ASP A 68 -3.60 12.23 -6.73
N GLU A 69 -4.75 11.57 -6.51
CA GLU A 69 -6.02 11.80 -7.17
C GLU A 69 -6.03 11.53 -8.70
N ASP A 70 -4.92 11.04 -9.28
CA ASP A 70 -4.76 10.83 -10.73
C ASP A 70 -4.15 9.46 -11.01
N ILE A 71 -5.00 8.42 -11.07
CA ILE A 71 -4.55 7.05 -11.37
C ILE A 71 -4.07 6.99 -12.81
N ARG A 72 -2.77 6.70 -13.00
CA ARG A 72 -2.15 6.70 -14.32
C ARG A 72 -2.19 5.34 -14.99
N THR A 73 -2.21 5.38 -16.32
CA THR A 73 -2.17 4.17 -17.14
C THR A 73 -0.95 3.30 -16.81
N ALA A 74 0.21 3.90 -16.54
CA ALA A 74 1.43 3.15 -16.20
C ALA A 74 1.29 2.35 -14.90
N GLU A 75 0.64 2.91 -13.89
CA GLU A 75 0.36 2.26 -12.61
C GLU A 75 -0.63 1.11 -12.78
N LEU A 76 -1.71 1.33 -13.52
CA LEU A 76 -2.69 0.27 -13.82
C LEU A 76 -2.06 -0.89 -14.59
N VAL A 77 -1.23 -0.62 -15.58
CA VAL A 77 -0.48 -1.64 -16.31
C VAL A 77 0.47 -2.40 -15.37
N THR A 78 1.12 -1.70 -14.45
CA THR A 78 2.01 -2.32 -13.47
C THR A 78 1.24 -3.20 -12.50
N ILE A 79 0.10 -2.75 -11.97
CA ILE A 79 -0.78 -3.57 -11.11
C ILE A 79 -1.20 -4.84 -11.84
N GLN A 80 -1.68 -4.71 -13.07
CA GLN A 80 -2.10 -5.86 -13.87
C GLN A 80 -0.93 -6.81 -14.16
N SER A 81 0.26 -6.28 -14.45
CA SER A 81 1.47 -7.07 -14.65
C SER A 81 1.85 -7.84 -13.38
N ILE A 82 1.81 -7.19 -12.22
CA ILE A 82 2.12 -7.82 -10.93
C ILE A 82 1.16 -8.98 -10.67
N VAL A 83 -0.15 -8.76 -10.83
CA VAL A 83 -1.18 -9.79 -10.60
C VAL A 83 -1.03 -10.96 -11.57
N ASN A 84 -0.65 -10.72 -12.82
CA ASN A 84 -0.50 -11.78 -13.82
C ASN A 84 0.80 -12.59 -13.68
N HIS A 85 1.84 -12.06 -13.02
CA HIS A 85 3.17 -12.68 -13.05
C HIS A 85 3.68 -13.14 -11.70
N LEU A 86 3.22 -12.54 -10.58
CA LEU A 86 3.70 -12.97 -9.27
C LEU A 86 3.01 -14.27 -8.82
N PRO A 87 3.78 -15.26 -8.34
CA PRO A 87 3.24 -16.57 -7.92
C PRO A 87 2.16 -16.47 -6.85
N ILE A 88 2.19 -15.41 -6.01
CA ILE A 88 1.20 -15.19 -4.96
C ILE A 88 -0.22 -14.99 -5.50
N PHE A 89 -0.35 -14.61 -6.76
CA PHE A 89 -1.63 -14.38 -7.44
C PHE A 89 -2.03 -15.51 -8.39
N SER A 90 -1.35 -16.68 -8.35
CA SER A 90 -1.60 -17.80 -9.30
C SER A 90 -3.06 -18.21 -9.39
N ASP A 91 -3.79 -18.16 -8.27
CA ASP A 91 -5.19 -18.57 -8.18
C ASP A 91 -6.14 -17.36 -8.00
N TYR A 92 -5.64 -16.15 -8.25
CA TYR A 92 -6.41 -14.93 -8.04
C TYR A 92 -7.32 -14.62 -9.24
N ASP A 93 -8.59 -14.37 -8.97
CA ASP A 93 -9.54 -13.91 -9.98
C ASP A 93 -9.28 -12.44 -10.31
N VAL A 94 -8.78 -12.19 -11.52
CA VAL A 94 -8.42 -10.84 -12.01
C VAL A 94 -9.63 -9.87 -12.02
N ASP A 95 -10.84 -10.38 -12.19
CA ASP A 95 -12.05 -9.54 -12.15
C ASP A 95 -12.33 -8.95 -10.76
N ARG A 96 -11.79 -9.57 -9.70
CA ARG A 96 -11.86 -9.02 -8.34
C ARG A 96 -11.11 -7.70 -8.16
N ILE A 97 -10.10 -7.41 -8.99
CA ILE A 97 -9.36 -6.13 -8.95
C ILE A 97 -10.33 -4.95 -9.00
N LYS A 98 -11.35 -5.01 -9.84
CA LYS A 98 -12.36 -3.94 -9.98
C LYS A 98 -13.17 -3.76 -8.69
N THR A 99 -13.55 -4.85 -8.07
CA THR A 99 -14.31 -4.84 -6.80
C THR A 99 -13.46 -4.27 -5.67
N VAL A 100 -12.20 -4.72 -5.55
CA VAL A 100 -11.26 -4.20 -4.55
C VAL A 100 -10.96 -2.73 -4.80
N ALA A 101 -10.75 -2.32 -6.05
CA ALA A 101 -10.51 -0.93 -6.40
C ALA A 101 -11.68 -0.03 -6.02
N ALA A 102 -12.92 -0.43 -6.34
CA ALA A 102 -14.11 0.32 -5.96
C ALA A 102 -14.22 0.47 -4.43
N MET A 103 -13.96 -0.61 -3.68
CA MET A 103 -13.95 -0.60 -2.22
C MET A 103 -12.88 0.37 -1.66
N VAL A 104 -11.65 0.30 -2.17
CA VAL A 104 -10.55 1.17 -1.70
C VAL A 104 -10.85 2.63 -1.97
N LEU A 105 -11.31 2.98 -3.18
CA LEU A 105 -11.64 4.35 -3.55
C LEU A 105 -12.81 4.90 -2.71
N ASP A 106 -13.82 4.07 -2.44
CA ASP A 106 -14.95 4.45 -1.58
C ASP A 106 -14.48 4.70 -0.13
N LEU A 107 -13.61 3.83 0.41
CA LEU A 107 -12.98 4.05 1.71
C LEU A 107 -12.17 5.35 1.76
N LEU A 108 -11.30 5.57 0.78
CA LEU A 108 -10.42 6.75 0.76
C LEU A 108 -11.19 8.07 0.59
N SER A 109 -12.44 8.03 0.13
CA SER A 109 -13.32 9.20 0.06
C SER A 109 -13.90 9.63 1.42
N GLU A 110 -13.83 8.77 2.44
CA GLU A 110 -14.36 9.03 3.77
C GLU A 110 -13.28 9.64 4.70
N VAL A 111 -13.73 10.43 5.68
CA VAL A 111 -12.85 10.86 6.79
C VAL A 111 -12.37 9.62 7.54
N ASP A 112 -11.15 9.48 7.89
CA ASP A 112 -10.55 8.29 8.52
C ASP A 112 -10.54 7.01 7.62
N GLY A 113 -10.83 7.16 6.32
CA GLY A 113 -10.90 6.03 5.39
C GLY A 113 -9.58 5.29 5.23
N LEU A 114 -8.47 6.01 5.25
CA LEU A 114 -7.12 5.43 5.19
C LEU A 114 -6.81 4.56 6.42
N ASP A 115 -7.15 5.04 7.62
CA ASP A 115 -6.99 4.29 8.86
C ASP A 115 -7.85 3.02 8.85
N ALA A 116 -9.08 3.10 8.33
CA ALA A 116 -9.98 1.97 8.18
C ALA A 116 -9.43 0.93 7.19
N LEU A 117 -8.89 1.37 6.05
CA LEU A 117 -8.25 0.51 5.05
C LEU A 117 -7.08 -0.27 5.66
N PHE A 118 -6.17 0.42 6.35
CA PHE A 118 -5.04 -0.24 7.01
C PHE A 118 -5.47 -1.14 8.16
N GLY A 119 -6.57 -0.81 8.85
CA GLY A 119 -7.21 -1.69 9.81
C GLY A 119 -7.58 -3.04 9.18
N LEU A 120 -8.30 -3.03 8.07
CA LEU A 120 -8.70 -4.22 7.32
C LEU A 120 -7.49 -5.02 6.81
N ILE A 121 -6.48 -4.34 6.26
CA ILE A 121 -5.26 -4.98 5.76
C ILE A 121 -4.54 -5.71 6.90
N ARG A 122 -4.33 -5.06 8.05
CA ARG A 122 -3.67 -5.68 9.21
C ARG A 122 -4.40 -6.91 9.77
N GLU A 123 -5.73 -6.95 9.62
CA GLU A 123 -6.54 -8.10 10.06
C GLU A 123 -6.42 -9.29 9.12
N SER A 124 -6.32 -9.02 7.82
CA SER A 124 -6.47 -10.04 6.78
C SER A 124 -5.14 -10.46 6.15
N LEU A 125 -4.09 -9.60 6.22
CA LEU A 125 -2.78 -9.88 5.65
C LEU A 125 -1.88 -10.60 6.67
N PRO A 126 -1.42 -11.83 6.39
CA PRO A 126 -0.42 -12.49 7.22
C PRO A 126 0.87 -11.68 7.30
N LYS A 127 1.48 -11.57 8.49
CA LYS A 127 2.70 -10.79 8.72
C LYS A 127 3.86 -11.16 7.78
N GLY A 128 3.95 -12.42 7.36
CA GLY A 128 4.95 -12.87 6.39
C GLY A 128 4.80 -12.27 4.99
N LEU A 129 3.69 -11.57 4.71
CA LEU A 129 3.45 -10.87 3.44
C LEU A 129 3.62 -9.35 3.53
N ASN A 130 3.98 -8.80 4.70
CA ASN A 130 4.14 -7.36 4.87
C ASN A 130 5.24 -6.81 3.94
N GLU A 131 6.37 -7.51 3.83
CA GLU A 131 7.44 -7.13 2.90
C GLU A 131 7.00 -7.24 1.45
N THR A 132 6.25 -8.29 1.10
CA THR A 132 5.67 -8.46 -0.25
C THR A 132 4.75 -7.30 -0.59
N ALA A 133 3.85 -6.91 0.32
CA ALA A 133 2.97 -5.76 0.15
C ALA A 133 3.76 -4.47 -0.09
N TYR A 134 4.85 -4.27 0.64
CA TYR A 134 5.67 -3.09 0.46
C TYR A 134 6.48 -3.09 -0.84
N VAL A 135 6.99 -4.26 -1.26
CA VAL A 135 7.68 -4.41 -2.55
C VAL A 135 6.78 -4.01 -3.71
N ILE A 136 5.56 -4.57 -3.76
CA ILE A 136 4.61 -4.26 -4.85
C ILE A 136 4.13 -2.80 -4.81
N ALA A 137 3.96 -2.21 -3.62
CA ALA A 137 3.67 -0.79 -3.49
C ALA A 137 4.78 0.09 -4.07
N CYS A 138 6.04 -0.22 -3.77
CA CYS A 138 7.20 0.48 -4.33
C CYS A 138 7.30 0.31 -5.85
N ASP A 139 6.97 -0.86 -6.38
CA ASP A 139 6.99 -1.11 -7.83
C ASP A 139 5.90 -0.31 -8.55
N VAL A 140 4.70 -0.22 -7.98
CA VAL A 140 3.61 0.61 -8.54
C VAL A 140 3.99 2.09 -8.49
N ALA A 141 4.46 2.59 -7.36
CA ALA A 141 4.90 3.99 -7.22
C ALA A 141 6.04 4.37 -8.17
N ALA A 142 6.91 3.42 -8.52
CA ALA A 142 8.03 3.66 -9.44
C ALA A 142 7.66 3.50 -10.93
N ALA A 143 6.46 3.07 -11.26
CA ALA A 143 6.06 2.62 -12.61
C ALA A 143 6.23 3.68 -13.69
N ASP A 144 5.86 4.93 -13.41
CA ASP A 144 6.01 6.05 -14.35
C ASP A 144 7.42 6.66 -14.36
N GLY A 145 8.26 6.29 -13.39
CA GLY A 145 9.60 6.80 -13.19
C GLY A 145 9.65 8.19 -12.55
N LYS A 146 8.56 8.67 -11.99
CA LYS A 146 8.46 9.96 -11.26
C LYS A 146 7.81 9.69 -9.91
N LEU A 147 8.58 9.74 -8.85
CA LEU A 147 8.08 9.58 -7.50
C LEU A 147 7.63 10.94 -6.96
N ARG A 148 6.35 11.06 -6.64
CA ARG A 148 5.74 12.28 -6.13
C ARG A 148 5.75 12.33 -4.61
N GLN A 149 5.48 13.51 -4.06
CA GLN A 149 5.48 13.72 -2.62
C GLN A 149 4.34 12.94 -1.94
N GLU A 150 3.18 12.86 -2.59
CA GLU A 150 2.00 12.13 -2.14
C GLU A 150 2.28 10.62 -2.08
N GLU A 151 2.87 10.06 -3.13
CA GLU A 151 3.29 8.64 -3.18
C GLU A 151 4.35 8.33 -2.11
N LEU A 152 5.31 9.24 -1.90
CA LEU A 152 6.31 9.09 -0.83
C LEU A 152 5.66 9.06 0.56
N ARG A 153 4.68 9.91 0.81
CA ARG A 153 3.92 9.91 2.07
C ARG A 153 3.14 8.61 2.24
N MET A 154 2.44 8.17 1.18
CA MET A 154 1.70 6.92 1.21
C MET A 154 2.63 5.71 1.45
N LEU A 155 3.80 5.65 0.80
CA LEU A 155 4.80 4.60 1.08
C LEU A 155 5.30 4.64 2.53
N GLN A 156 5.45 5.83 3.12
CA GLN A 156 5.81 5.94 4.55
C GLN A 156 4.71 5.38 5.44
N GLU A 157 3.46 5.70 5.13
CA GLU A 157 2.29 5.21 5.87
C GLU A 157 2.16 3.69 5.76
N ILE A 158 2.24 3.13 4.54
CA ILE A 158 2.22 1.69 4.32
C ILE A 158 3.32 1.01 5.15
N ARG A 159 4.54 1.53 5.14
CA ARG A 159 5.65 0.95 5.92
C ARG A 159 5.37 0.98 7.42
N TYR A 160 4.81 2.08 7.93
CA TYR A 160 4.47 2.24 9.33
C TYR A 160 3.34 1.29 9.74
N GLU A 161 2.28 1.24 8.96
CA GLU A 161 1.09 0.44 9.23
C GLU A 161 1.34 -1.07 9.13
N LEU A 162 2.27 -1.49 8.27
CA LEU A 162 2.71 -2.88 8.16
C LEU A 162 3.84 -3.24 9.13
N ASP A 163 4.25 -2.33 10.04
CA ASP A 163 5.32 -2.54 11.03
C ASP A 163 6.62 -3.09 10.40
N LEU A 164 7.01 -2.52 9.25
CA LEU A 164 8.21 -2.94 8.52
C LEU A 164 9.47 -2.36 9.13
N ASP A 165 10.47 -3.21 9.31
CA ASP A 165 11.81 -2.79 9.72
C ASP A 165 12.39 -1.75 8.76
N ARG A 166 13.07 -0.74 9.32
CA ARG A 166 13.62 0.38 8.53
C ARG A 166 14.67 -0.06 7.52
N LEU A 167 15.47 -1.07 7.86
CA LEU A 167 16.53 -1.59 7.00
C LEU A 167 15.91 -2.38 5.84
N HIS A 168 14.91 -3.22 6.12
CA HIS A 168 14.16 -3.94 5.09
C HIS A 168 13.44 -2.97 4.15
N GLY A 169 12.76 -1.97 4.68
CA GLY A 169 12.12 -0.93 3.88
C GLY A 169 13.12 -0.21 2.95
N ALA A 170 14.28 0.21 3.48
CA ALA A 170 15.30 0.88 2.69
C ALA A 170 15.89 -0.03 1.59
N ALA A 171 16.09 -1.32 1.87
CA ALA A 171 16.56 -2.29 0.89
C ALA A 171 15.56 -2.48 -0.26
N ILE A 172 14.26 -2.57 0.06
CA ILE A 172 13.18 -2.67 -0.91
C ILE A 172 13.12 -1.42 -1.79
N GLU A 173 13.15 -0.23 -1.18
CA GLU A 173 13.16 1.05 -1.90
C GLU A 173 14.36 1.16 -2.85
N MET A 174 15.55 0.74 -2.42
CA MET A 174 16.75 0.70 -3.27
C MET A 174 16.59 -0.25 -4.45
N ALA A 175 16.03 -1.43 -4.22
CA ALA A 175 15.79 -2.44 -5.26
C ALA A 175 14.77 -1.93 -6.29
N ALA A 176 13.66 -1.33 -5.87
CA ALA A 176 12.69 -0.72 -6.75
C ALA A 176 13.33 0.38 -7.62
N ARG A 177 14.09 1.31 -7.01
CA ARG A 177 14.81 2.35 -7.73
C ARG A 177 15.77 1.79 -8.78
N ALA A 178 16.45 0.69 -8.49
CA ALA A 178 17.38 0.06 -9.43
C ALA A 178 16.66 -0.54 -10.63
N ARG A 179 15.50 -1.22 -10.39
CA ARG A 179 14.69 -1.85 -11.45
C ARG A 179 14.09 -0.82 -12.44
N PHE A 180 13.62 0.31 -11.93
CA PHE A 180 12.94 1.32 -12.74
C PHE A 180 13.87 2.43 -13.25
N ARG A 181 15.21 2.22 -13.21
CA ARG A 181 16.17 3.17 -13.77
C ARG A 181 16.07 3.18 -15.29
N LYS A 182 15.89 4.39 -15.85
CA LYS A 182 15.90 4.60 -17.31
C LYS A 182 17.32 4.92 -17.78
N LEU A 183 17.66 4.45 -18.98
CA LEU A 183 18.86 4.91 -19.69
C LEU A 183 18.58 6.33 -20.20
N ASN A 184 19.51 7.26 -19.94
CA ASN A 184 19.48 8.63 -20.46
C ASN A 184 20.12 8.66 -21.84
#